data_dba5201d5bad3f1f9939520aa437bf71
#
_entry.id   dba5201d5bad3f1f9939520aa437bf71
#
_cell.length_a   1.000
_cell.length_b   1.000
_cell.length_c   1.000
_cell.angle_alpha   90.00
_cell.angle_beta   90.00
_cell.angle_gamma   90.00
#
_symmetry.space_group_name_H-M   'P 1'
#
loop_
_entity.id
_entity.type
_entity.pdbx_description
1 polymer ?
#
loop_
_entity_poly.entity_id
_entity_poly.type
_entity_poly.pdbx_seq_one_letter_code
_entity_poly.pdbx_strand_id
1 'polypeptide(L)'
;MILPGYGAGDGSTAILKSYLKLLGYRARGWGLGRNTGAAADLLPRILKRVSSLARRSKQQVHLIGWSFGGYLARELARERADLIGQVITLGTPVIGGPKYTVVARRFHRRGIDIEAIAAEVEMRNRITFSTPVI
;
A
#
# COMPACT_ATOMS: atom_id res chain seq x y z
N MET A 1 3.88 -7.60 5.60
CA MET A 1 3.78 -6.25 6.23
C MET A 1 2.44 -5.65 5.89
N ILE A 2 1.81 -4.92 6.82
CA ILE A 2 0.47 -4.35 6.63
C ILE A 2 0.59 -2.83 6.47
N LEU A 3 -0.03 -2.28 5.41
CA LEU A 3 -0.02 -0.86 5.09
C LEU A 3 -1.42 -0.28 5.37
N PRO A 4 -1.53 0.74 6.24
CA PRO A 4 -2.81 1.35 6.57
C PRO A 4 -3.32 2.28 5.47
N GLY A 5 -4.62 2.56 5.49
CA GLY A 5 -5.27 3.51 4.61
C GLY A 5 -4.86 4.97 4.87
N TYR A 6 -5.33 5.87 3.99
CA TYR A 6 -5.11 7.31 4.13
C TYR A 6 -5.58 7.84 5.50
N GLY A 7 -4.76 8.63 6.14
CA GLY A 7 -5.05 9.24 7.44
C GLY A 7 -4.94 8.31 8.63
N ALA A 8 -4.70 7.01 8.41
CA ALA A 8 -4.60 5.98 9.43
C ALA A 8 -3.14 5.59 9.72
N GLY A 9 -2.91 4.86 10.78
CA GLY A 9 -1.62 4.30 11.17
C GLY A 9 -1.74 2.84 11.61
N ASP A 10 -0.70 2.28 12.21
CA ASP A 10 -0.63 0.87 12.63
C ASP A 10 -1.76 0.45 13.60
N GLY A 11 -2.35 1.40 14.33
CA GLY A 11 -3.49 1.14 15.21
C GLY A 11 -4.72 0.67 14.44
N SER A 12 -4.99 1.21 13.24
CA SER A 12 -6.14 0.83 12.43
C SER A 12 -6.06 -0.61 11.90
N THR A 13 -4.87 -1.18 11.82
CA THR A 13 -4.62 -2.54 11.33
C THR A 13 -4.23 -3.51 12.44
N ALA A 14 -4.35 -3.09 13.71
CA ALA A 14 -3.87 -3.87 14.85
C ALA A 14 -4.59 -5.21 14.99
N ILE A 15 -5.91 -5.24 14.77
CA ILE A 15 -6.72 -6.46 14.82
C ILE A 15 -6.25 -7.46 13.76
N LEU A 16 -6.14 -7.01 12.50
CA LEU A 16 -5.66 -7.84 11.41
C LEU A 16 -4.25 -8.38 11.70
N LYS A 17 -3.37 -7.50 12.20
CA LYS A 17 -2.00 -7.90 12.58
C LYS A 17 -2.01 -8.97 13.66
N SER A 18 -2.84 -8.82 14.69
CA SER A 18 -2.95 -9.79 15.78
C SER A 18 -3.51 -11.13 15.30
N TYR A 19 -4.54 -11.09 14.46
CA TYR A 19 -5.12 -12.28 13.84
C TYR A 19 -4.10 -13.06 13.00
N LEU A 20 -3.36 -12.37 12.15
CA LEU A 20 -2.31 -13.01 11.35
C LEU A 20 -1.21 -13.63 12.22
N LYS A 21 -0.85 -12.99 13.34
CA LYS A 21 0.11 -13.55 14.29
C LYS A 21 -0.43 -14.81 14.95
N LEU A 22 -1.73 -14.82 15.31
CA LEU A 22 -2.38 -16.02 15.86
C LEU A 22 -2.34 -17.19 14.88
N LEU A 23 -2.45 -16.91 13.57
CA LEU A 23 -2.29 -17.91 12.51
C LEU A 23 -0.83 -18.31 12.22
N GLY A 24 0.15 -17.82 13.00
CA GLY A 24 1.56 -18.17 12.85
C GLY A 24 2.37 -17.29 11.90
N TYR A 25 1.76 -16.27 11.27
CA TYR A 25 2.48 -15.38 10.39
C TYR A 25 3.34 -14.37 11.16
N ARG A 26 4.51 -14.02 10.62
CA ARG A 26 5.37 -12.94 11.16
C ARG A 26 4.82 -11.55 10.77
N ALA A 27 3.55 -11.27 11.11
CA ALA A 27 2.86 -10.05 10.74
C ALA A 27 3.48 -8.81 11.41
N ARG A 28 3.71 -7.76 10.63
CA ARG A 28 4.26 -6.48 11.08
C ARG A 28 3.45 -5.33 10.48
N GLY A 29 3.28 -4.28 11.26
CA GLY A 29 2.80 -3.01 10.75
C GLY A 29 3.86 -2.29 9.90
N TRP A 30 3.49 -1.23 9.26
CA TRP A 30 4.41 -0.46 8.41
C TRP A 30 5.39 0.42 9.22
N GLY A 31 5.01 0.86 10.45
CA GLY A 31 5.86 1.59 11.37
C GLY A 31 6.29 2.98 10.90
N LEU A 32 5.50 3.64 10.05
CA LEU A 32 5.79 4.97 9.52
C LEU A 32 4.86 6.06 10.07
N GLY A 33 4.09 5.72 11.10
CA GLY A 33 3.14 6.65 11.71
C GLY A 33 1.85 6.77 10.90
N ARG A 34 1.37 8.00 10.69
CA ARG A 34 0.13 8.28 9.96
C ARG A 34 0.38 8.30 8.45
N ASN A 35 -0.47 7.62 7.69
CA ASN A 35 -0.44 7.67 6.23
C ASN A 35 -0.93 9.03 5.73
N THR A 36 -0.03 9.85 5.24
CA THR A 36 -0.31 11.22 4.77
C THR A 36 -0.93 11.28 3.38
N GLY A 37 -0.87 10.18 2.62
CA GLY A 37 -1.28 10.15 1.22
C GLY A 37 -0.22 10.64 0.23
N ALA A 38 0.92 11.15 0.71
CA ALA A 38 2.02 11.60 -0.14
C ALA A 38 2.82 10.39 -0.65
N ALA A 39 2.37 9.77 -1.75
CA ALA A 39 2.97 8.55 -2.29
C ALA A 39 4.46 8.72 -2.60
N ALA A 40 4.86 9.86 -3.19
CA ALA A 40 6.26 10.15 -3.53
C ALA A 40 7.20 10.08 -2.31
N ASP A 41 6.73 10.54 -1.14
CA ASP A 41 7.51 10.50 0.10
C ASP A 41 7.44 9.15 0.80
N LEU A 42 6.29 8.46 0.69
CA LEU A 42 6.03 7.23 1.41
C LEU A 42 6.69 6.02 0.74
N LEU A 43 6.65 5.93 -0.59
CA LEU A 43 7.18 4.77 -1.32
C LEU A 43 8.66 4.47 -1.01
N PRO A 44 9.60 5.45 -1.03
CA PRO A 44 10.99 5.18 -0.68
C PRO A 44 11.16 4.71 0.76
N ARG A 45 10.37 5.24 1.69
CA ARG A 45 10.41 4.86 3.11
C ARG A 45 9.89 3.45 3.33
N ILE A 46 8.81 3.07 2.65
CA ILE A 46 8.25 1.72 2.71
C ILE A 46 9.24 0.74 2.08
N LEU A 47 9.82 1.09 0.93
CA LEU A 47 10.81 0.28 0.24
C LEU A 47 12.01 -0.02 1.14
N LYS A 48 12.54 0.97 1.85
CA LYS A 48 13.62 0.77 2.83
C LYS A 48 13.26 -0.26 3.90
N ARG A 49 12.01 -0.23 4.40
CA ARG A 49 11.52 -1.21 5.38
C ARG A 49 11.35 -2.60 4.78
N VAL A 50 10.74 -2.70 3.60
CA VAL A 50 10.58 -3.97 2.87
C VAL A 50 11.94 -4.61 2.62
N SER A 51 12.89 -3.84 2.10
CA SER A 51 14.27 -4.33 1.85
C SER A 51 14.95 -4.83 3.12
N SER A 52 14.76 -4.11 4.24
CA SER A 52 15.31 -4.55 5.53
C SER A 52 14.67 -5.85 6.02
N LEU A 53 13.34 -5.99 5.85
CA LEU A 53 12.63 -7.20 6.23
C LEU A 53 13.03 -8.40 5.36
N ALA A 54 13.08 -8.22 4.04
CA ALA A 54 13.48 -9.26 3.10
C ALA A 54 14.89 -9.77 3.39
N ARG A 55 15.85 -8.85 3.61
CA ARG A 55 17.23 -9.21 3.94
C ARG A 55 17.34 -10.00 5.25
N ARG A 56 16.60 -9.58 6.31
CA ARG A 56 16.63 -10.26 7.62
C ARG A 56 15.98 -11.64 7.61
N SER A 57 14.89 -11.80 6.83
CA SER A 57 14.18 -13.07 6.73
C SER A 57 14.76 -14.00 5.68
N LYS A 58 15.58 -13.47 4.77
CA LYS A 58 16.02 -14.15 3.53
C LYS A 58 14.86 -14.65 2.68
N GLN A 59 13.76 -13.94 2.71
CA GLN A 59 12.50 -14.27 2.02
C GLN A 59 11.87 -13.00 1.48
N GLN A 60 11.06 -13.14 0.43
CA GLN A 60 10.20 -12.06 -0.05
C GLN A 60 9.18 -11.65 1.03
N VAL A 61 8.78 -10.38 0.99
CA VAL A 61 7.80 -9.82 1.92
C VAL A 61 6.43 -9.81 1.26
N HIS A 62 5.44 -10.43 1.89
CA HIS A 62 4.04 -10.26 1.48
C HIS A 62 3.48 -8.96 2.04
N LEU A 63 2.76 -8.21 1.21
CA LEU A 63 2.14 -6.94 1.58
C LEU A 63 0.63 -7.10 1.66
N ILE A 64 0.02 -6.54 2.70
CA ILE A 64 -1.43 -6.38 2.80
C ILE A 64 -1.70 -4.89 2.90
N GLY A 65 -2.43 -4.33 1.95
CA GLY A 65 -2.71 -2.92 1.91
C GLY A 65 -4.19 -2.61 2.04
N TRP A 66 -4.56 -1.76 2.99
CA TRP A 66 -5.93 -1.29 3.14
C TRP A 66 -6.12 0.05 2.42
N SER A 67 -7.12 0.13 1.53
CA SER A 67 -7.46 1.35 0.80
C SER A 67 -6.20 1.94 0.11
N PHE A 68 -5.81 3.18 0.42
CA PHE A 68 -4.60 3.80 -0.13
C PHE A 68 -3.31 3.01 0.19
N GLY A 69 -3.27 2.26 1.30
CA GLY A 69 -2.17 1.33 1.58
C GLY A 69 -2.02 0.23 0.54
N GLY A 70 -3.14 -0.21 -0.05
CA GLY A 70 -3.12 -1.18 -1.15
C GLY A 70 -2.58 -0.57 -2.45
N TYR A 71 -2.89 0.70 -2.74
CA TYR A 71 -2.24 1.43 -3.83
C TYR A 71 -0.72 1.45 -3.67
N LEU A 72 -0.22 1.85 -2.49
CA LEU A 72 1.21 1.88 -2.19
C LEU A 72 1.87 0.49 -2.31
N ALA A 73 1.18 -0.56 -1.85
CA ALA A 73 1.68 -1.93 -1.96
C ALA A 73 1.81 -2.40 -3.41
N ARG A 74 0.85 -2.03 -4.27
CA ARG A 74 0.87 -2.33 -5.70
C ARG A 74 2.00 -1.61 -6.42
N GLU A 75 2.20 -0.32 -6.13
CA GLU A 75 3.30 0.45 -6.72
C GLU A 75 4.67 -0.15 -6.37
N LEU A 76 4.86 -0.54 -5.11
CA LEU A 76 6.09 -1.22 -4.69
C LEU A 76 6.29 -2.56 -5.41
N ALA A 77 5.22 -3.32 -5.63
CA ALA A 77 5.31 -4.60 -6.35
C ALA A 77 5.66 -4.42 -7.83
N ARG A 78 5.26 -3.29 -8.46
CA ARG A 78 5.70 -2.94 -9.82
C ARG A 78 7.19 -2.62 -9.89
N GLU A 79 7.68 -1.88 -8.90
CA GLU A 79 9.06 -1.42 -8.89
C GLU A 79 10.05 -2.51 -8.43
N ARG A 80 9.63 -3.33 -7.48
CA ARG A 80 10.50 -4.27 -6.77
C ARG A 80 9.85 -5.63 -6.54
N ALA A 81 9.43 -6.27 -7.63
CA ALA A 81 8.89 -7.63 -7.61
C ALA A 81 9.87 -8.66 -7.00
N ASP A 82 11.17 -8.38 -7.08
CA ASP A 82 12.22 -9.20 -6.47
C ASP A 82 12.10 -9.31 -4.93
N LEU A 83 11.57 -8.27 -4.29
CA LEU A 83 11.42 -8.21 -2.82
C LEU A 83 10.02 -8.61 -2.33
N ILE A 84 9.02 -8.63 -3.21
CA ILE A 84 7.61 -8.77 -2.85
C ILE A 84 7.03 -10.05 -3.43
N GLY A 85 6.66 -10.99 -2.56
CA GLY A 85 6.13 -12.29 -2.97
C GLY A 85 4.64 -12.26 -3.30
N GLN A 86 3.86 -11.38 -2.67
CA GLN A 86 2.43 -11.23 -2.92
C GLN A 86 1.91 -9.91 -2.40
N VAL A 87 0.90 -9.35 -3.06
CA VAL A 87 0.12 -8.21 -2.57
C VAL A 87 -1.34 -8.64 -2.39
N ILE A 88 -1.89 -8.35 -1.20
CA ILE A 88 -3.33 -8.50 -0.91
C ILE A 88 -3.88 -7.08 -0.70
N THR A 89 -4.95 -6.73 -1.41
CA THR A 89 -5.59 -5.43 -1.29
C THR A 89 -6.96 -5.55 -0.64
N LEU A 90 -7.26 -4.64 0.30
CA LEU A 90 -8.53 -4.58 1.01
C LEU A 90 -9.16 -3.22 0.74
N GLY A 91 -10.26 -3.19 -0.03
CA GLY A 91 -10.98 -1.95 -0.35
C GLY A 91 -10.13 -0.90 -1.06
N THR A 92 -9.19 -1.32 -1.90
CA THR A 92 -8.31 -0.42 -2.66
C THR A 92 -8.99 0.03 -3.94
N PRO A 93 -9.08 1.34 -4.23
CA PRO A 93 -9.62 1.83 -5.48
C PRO A 93 -8.63 1.56 -6.62
N VAL A 94 -8.84 0.45 -7.31
CA VAL A 94 -7.98 -0.02 -8.40
C VAL A 94 -8.25 0.76 -9.70
N ILE A 95 -9.50 1.16 -9.91
CA ILE A 95 -9.95 1.91 -11.10
C ILE A 95 -10.25 3.35 -10.68
N GLY A 96 -9.77 4.34 -11.44
CA GLY A 96 -10.02 5.75 -11.21
C GLY A 96 -9.42 6.36 -9.92
N GLY A 97 -8.59 5.60 -9.20
CA GLY A 97 -7.88 6.09 -8.02
C GLY A 97 -8.82 6.69 -6.95
N PRO A 98 -8.47 7.83 -6.32
CA PRO A 98 -9.27 8.47 -5.27
C PRO A 98 -10.59 9.06 -5.76
N LYS A 99 -10.82 9.20 -7.07
CA LYS A 99 -11.99 9.85 -7.67
C LYS A 99 -13.31 9.30 -7.14
N TYR A 100 -13.40 7.99 -6.98
CA TYR A 100 -14.62 7.28 -6.56
C TYR A 100 -14.64 6.98 -5.06
N THR A 101 -13.84 7.66 -4.25
CA THR A 101 -13.74 7.40 -2.82
C THR A 101 -14.27 8.58 -1.99
N VAL A 102 -14.61 8.30 -0.72
CA VAL A 102 -15.06 9.33 0.23
C VAL A 102 -13.98 10.41 0.49
N VAL A 103 -12.72 10.13 0.17
CA VAL A 103 -11.61 11.09 0.34
C VAL A 103 -11.49 12.07 -0.82
N ALA A 104 -12.18 11.85 -1.94
CA ALA A 104 -12.15 12.74 -3.10
C ALA A 104 -12.49 14.20 -2.73
N ARG A 105 -13.55 14.42 -1.94
CA ARG A 105 -13.93 15.76 -1.45
C ARG A 105 -12.82 16.44 -0.65
N ARG A 106 -12.05 15.68 0.10
CA ARG A 106 -10.95 16.21 0.93
C ARG A 106 -9.74 16.59 0.08
N PHE A 107 -9.45 15.84 -0.97
CA PHE A 107 -8.40 16.16 -1.93
C PHE A 107 -8.76 17.41 -2.74
N HIS A 108 -9.99 17.50 -3.21
CA HIS A 108 -10.49 18.68 -3.92
C HIS A 108 -10.36 19.97 -3.09
N ARG A 109 -10.73 19.93 -1.79
CA ARG A 109 -10.55 21.08 -0.87
C ARG A 109 -9.10 21.49 -0.65
N ARG A 110 -8.14 20.64 -0.96
CA ARG A 110 -6.70 20.90 -0.86
C ARG A 110 -6.07 21.29 -2.19
N GLY A 111 -6.87 21.53 -3.22
CA GLY A 111 -6.37 21.87 -4.56
C GLY A 111 -5.63 20.74 -5.26
N ILE A 112 -5.85 19.48 -4.83
CA ILE A 112 -5.24 18.31 -5.46
C ILE A 112 -6.05 17.93 -6.69
N ASP A 113 -5.42 17.87 -7.85
CA ASP A 113 -6.05 17.46 -9.11
C ASP A 113 -6.32 15.94 -9.10
N ILE A 114 -7.58 15.59 -8.83
CA ILE A 114 -8.03 14.20 -8.72
C ILE A 114 -8.08 13.53 -10.10
N GLU A 115 -8.36 14.29 -11.16
CA GLU A 115 -8.42 13.75 -12.52
C GLU A 115 -7.03 13.37 -13.02
N ALA A 116 -6.02 14.20 -12.75
CA ALA A 116 -4.63 13.88 -13.07
C ALA A 116 -4.16 12.61 -12.32
N ILE A 117 -4.52 12.49 -11.04
CA ILE A 117 -4.20 11.28 -10.26
C ILE A 117 -4.93 10.05 -10.83
N ALA A 118 -6.19 10.19 -11.21
CA ALA A 118 -6.95 9.08 -11.78
C ALA A 118 -6.34 8.60 -13.11
N ALA A 119 -5.96 9.54 -13.98
CA ALA A 119 -5.31 9.24 -15.25
C ALA A 119 -3.94 8.53 -15.03
N GLU A 120 -3.15 9.00 -14.07
CA GLU A 120 -1.88 8.36 -13.71
C GLU A 120 -2.08 6.93 -13.20
N VAL A 121 -3.06 6.72 -12.31
CA VAL A 121 -3.41 5.39 -11.79
C VAL A 121 -3.83 4.45 -12.93
N GLU A 122 -4.64 4.92 -13.88
CA GLU A 122 -5.06 4.11 -15.02
C GLU A 122 -3.91 3.78 -15.97
N MET A 123 -3.04 4.74 -16.26
CA MET A 123 -1.85 4.49 -17.06
C MET A 123 -0.95 3.45 -16.40
N ARG A 124 -0.73 3.54 -15.10
CA ARG A 124 0.05 2.56 -14.33
C ARG A 124 -0.63 1.19 -14.25
N ASN A 125 -1.96 1.13 -14.26
CA ASN A 125 -2.69 -0.14 -14.26
C ASN A 125 -2.50 -0.98 -15.53
N ARG A 126 -2.06 -0.37 -16.63
CA ARG A 126 -1.69 -1.09 -17.88
C ARG A 126 -0.39 -1.89 -17.74
N ILE A 127 0.43 -1.56 -16.75
CA ILE A 127 1.67 -2.30 -16.47
C ILE A 127 1.29 -3.58 -15.73
N THR A 128 1.55 -4.73 -16.34
CA THR A 128 1.31 -6.05 -15.75
C THR A 128 2.18 -6.28 -14.51
N PHE A 129 1.63 -6.95 -13.53
CA PHE A 129 2.38 -7.39 -12.36
C PHE A 129 3.07 -8.74 -12.63
N SER A 130 4.34 -8.85 -12.28
CA SER A 130 5.01 -10.14 -12.12
C SER A 130 4.77 -10.73 -10.72
N THR A 131 4.36 -9.92 -9.76
CA THR A 131 3.97 -10.32 -8.41
C THR A 131 2.48 -10.63 -8.35
N PRO A 132 2.02 -11.74 -7.73
CA PRO A 132 0.59 -12.00 -7.53
C PRO A 132 -0.07 -10.87 -6.74
N VAL A 133 -1.19 -10.33 -7.28
CA VAL A 133 -2.00 -9.29 -6.64
C VAL A 133 -3.45 -9.80 -6.53
N ILE A 134 -4.00 -9.76 -5.29
CA ILE A 134 -5.37 -10.16 -4.96
C ILE A 134 -6.10 -8.96 -4.37
#